data_3e8242498600e7379527752c00e93dd5
#
_entry.id   3e8242498600e7379527752c00e93dd5
#
_cell.length_a   1.000
_cell.length_b   1.000
_cell.length_c   1.000
_cell.angle_alpha   90.00
_cell.angle_beta   90.00
_cell.angle_gamma   90.00
#
_symmetry.space_group_name_H-M   'P 1'
#
loop_
_entity.id
_entity.type
_entity.pdbx_description
1 polymer ?
#
loop_
_entity_poly.entity_id
_entity_poly.type
_entity_poly.pdbx_seq_one_letter_code
_entity_poly.pdbx_strand_id
1 'polypeptide(L)'
;MASRNPARPLSPHLQVYKWGPHMLVSILHRATGSGMATVGSLLLVWWLAAIASGDKAYATFVDVFTRDTGGLNILGYIVAVGLTLSLFQHMMTGIRHMVLDIGAGYELKRNKMGAIATMVASVALTVVFWLYMGIK
;
A
#
# COMPACT_ATOMS: atom_id res chain seq x y z
N MET A 1 -18.90 -31.33 -26.69
CA MET A 1 -19.23 -30.34 -25.66
C MET A 1 -19.95 -31.05 -24.53
N ALA A 2 -19.43 -31.00 -23.31
CA ALA A 2 -20.12 -31.62 -22.15
C ALA A 2 -21.44 -30.90 -21.90
N SER A 3 -22.53 -31.64 -21.83
CA SER A 3 -23.89 -31.12 -21.57
C SER A 3 -23.88 -30.46 -20.17
N ARG A 4 -24.24 -29.20 -20.11
CA ARG A 4 -24.34 -28.43 -18.87
C ARG A 4 -25.52 -28.98 -18.06
N ASN A 5 -25.25 -29.65 -16.92
CA ASN A 5 -26.32 -30.09 -16.03
C ASN A 5 -26.87 -28.87 -15.28
N PRO A 6 -28.13 -28.46 -15.50
CA PRO A 6 -28.74 -27.27 -14.89
C PRO A 6 -28.92 -27.37 -13.37
N ALA A 7 -28.87 -28.58 -12.81
CA ALA A 7 -28.97 -28.82 -11.37
C ALA A 7 -27.62 -28.57 -10.60
N ARG A 8 -26.53 -28.39 -11.31
CA ARG A 8 -25.24 -28.06 -10.65
C ARG A 8 -25.10 -26.56 -10.42
N PRO A 9 -24.61 -26.13 -9.24
CA PRO A 9 -24.33 -24.72 -9.01
C PRO A 9 -23.26 -24.23 -10.00
N LEU A 10 -23.42 -22.97 -10.43
CA LEU A 10 -22.47 -22.33 -11.34
C LEU A 10 -21.13 -22.11 -10.61
N SER A 11 -20.03 -22.56 -11.20
CA SER A 11 -18.68 -22.27 -10.69
C SER A 11 -18.43 -20.75 -10.70
N PRO A 12 -17.87 -20.18 -9.61
CA PRO A 12 -17.48 -18.77 -9.58
C PRO A 12 -16.27 -18.56 -10.52
N HIS A 13 -16.51 -18.01 -11.70
CA HIS A 13 -15.50 -17.65 -12.69
C HIS A 13 -15.63 -16.16 -13.05
N LEU A 14 -14.65 -15.62 -13.79
CA LEU A 14 -14.52 -14.18 -14.06
C LEU A 14 -15.77 -13.49 -14.62
N GLN A 15 -16.64 -14.23 -15.32
CA GLN A 15 -17.88 -13.69 -15.90
C GLN A 15 -19.04 -13.61 -14.90
N VAL A 16 -18.96 -14.28 -13.75
CA VAL A 16 -20.09 -14.40 -12.81
C VAL A 16 -19.81 -13.82 -11.43
N TYR A 17 -18.56 -13.77 -10.97
CA TYR A 17 -18.26 -13.14 -9.69
C TYR A 17 -18.21 -11.61 -9.81
N LYS A 18 -18.58 -10.92 -8.74
CA LYS A 18 -18.51 -9.46 -8.65
C LYS A 18 -17.33 -9.05 -7.79
N TRP A 19 -16.55 -8.09 -8.27
CA TRP A 19 -15.48 -7.48 -7.50
C TRP A 19 -16.01 -6.85 -6.21
N GLY A 20 -15.29 -7.04 -5.11
CA GLY A 20 -15.63 -6.48 -3.82
C GLY A 20 -14.41 -5.87 -3.12
N PRO A 21 -14.63 -5.05 -2.07
CA PRO A 21 -13.56 -4.40 -1.32
C PRO A 21 -12.53 -5.37 -0.76
N HIS A 22 -12.93 -6.58 -0.38
CA HIS A 22 -12.03 -7.63 0.12
C HIS A 22 -11.05 -8.14 -0.93
N MET A 23 -11.45 -8.17 -2.22
CA MET A 23 -10.56 -8.51 -3.33
C MET A 23 -9.59 -7.37 -3.62
N LEU A 24 -10.09 -6.12 -3.63
CA LEU A 24 -9.26 -4.93 -3.83
C LEU A 24 -8.18 -4.84 -2.77
N VAL A 25 -8.52 -5.00 -1.49
CA VAL A 25 -7.56 -4.96 -0.39
C VAL A 25 -6.48 -6.03 -0.52
N SER A 26 -6.82 -7.23 -1.00
CA SER A 26 -5.84 -8.29 -1.26
C SER A 26 -4.85 -7.91 -2.35
N ILE A 27 -5.31 -7.25 -3.42
CA ILE A 27 -4.43 -6.75 -4.50
C ILE A 27 -3.57 -5.59 -3.99
N LEU A 28 -4.16 -4.65 -3.25
CA LEU A 28 -3.44 -3.53 -2.65
C LEU A 28 -2.34 -4.00 -1.69
N HIS A 29 -2.61 -5.02 -0.87
CA HIS A 29 -1.60 -5.59 0.02
C HIS A 29 -0.38 -6.12 -0.74
N ARG A 30 -0.61 -6.87 -1.82
CA ARG A 30 0.46 -7.39 -2.67
C ARG A 30 1.19 -6.27 -3.42
N ALA A 31 0.47 -5.32 -3.99
CA ALA A 31 1.06 -4.20 -4.72
C ALA A 31 1.93 -3.32 -3.80
N THR A 32 1.41 -2.98 -2.61
CA THR A 32 2.16 -2.16 -1.64
C THR A 32 3.36 -2.92 -1.07
N GLY A 33 3.21 -4.21 -0.76
CA GLY A 33 4.33 -5.05 -0.29
C GLY A 33 5.43 -5.19 -1.35
N SER A 34 5.07 -5.52 -2.59
CA SER A 34 6.04 -5.62 -3.70
C SER A 34 6.68 -4.27 -4.02
N GLY A 35 5.90 -3.19 -4.01
CA GLY A 35 6.41 -1.84 -4.25
C GLY A 35 7.41 -1.39 -3.19
N MET A 36 7.13 -1.62 -1.91
CA MET A 36 8.08 -1.32 -0.82
C MET A 36 9.32 -2.22 -0.88
N ALA A 37 9.14 -3.51 -1.16
CA ALA A 37 10.25 -4.47 -1.24
C ALA A 37 11.18 -4.21 -2.44
N THR A 38 10.69 -3.60 -3.51
CA THR A 38 11.50 -3.25 -4.68
C THR A 38 11.92 -1.79 -4.65
N VAL A 39 11.01 -0.87 -4.94
CA VAL A 39 11.31 0.57 -5.04
C VAL A 39 11.76 1.13 -3.69
N GLY A 40 11.07 0.78 -2.60
CA GLY A 40 11.44 1.24 -1.27
C GLY A 40 12.84 0.78 -0.86
N SER A 41 13.17 -0.50 -1.09
CA SER A 41 14.51 -1.02 -0.76
C SER A 41 15.61 -0.41 -1.64
N LEU A 42 15.36 -0.19 -2.94
CA LEU A 42 16.32 0.48 -3.82
C LEU A 42 16.61 1.91 -3.37
N LEU A 43 15.56 2.65 -3.00
CA LEU A 43 15.72 4.02 -2.49
C LEU A 43 16.45 4.04 -1.15
N LEU A 44 16.15 3.10 -0.26
CA LEU A 44 16.85 2.97 1.03
C LEU A 44 18.33 2.67 0.83
N VAL A 45 18.67 1.71 -0.03
CA VAL A 45 20.06 1.35 -0.34
C VAL A 45 20.80 2.53 -0.96
N TRP A 46 20.17 3.23 -1.91
CA TRP A 46 20.76 4.43 -2.50
C TRP A 46 21.00 5.53 -1.46
N TRP A 47 20.04 5.80 -0.59
CA TRP A 47 20.18 6.76 0.50
C TRP A 47 21.35 6.41 1.44
N LEU A 48 21.42 5.15 1.89
CA LEU A 48 22.49 4.68 2.75
C LEU A 48 23.86 4.75 2.05
N ALA A 49 23.94 4.37 0.78
CA ALA A 49 25.15 4.47 -0.02
C ALA A 49 25.57 5.93 -0.22
N ALA A 50 24.63 6.84 -0.44
CA ALA A 50 24.91 8.28 -0.55
C ALA A 50 25.49 8.85 0.74
N ILE A 51 24.93 8.51 1.91
CA ILE A 51 25.46 8.89 3.22
C ILE A 51 26.88 8.34 3.40
N ALA A 52 27.11 7.07 3.11
CA ALA A 52 28.40 6.42 3.27
C ALA A 52 29.50 6.99 2.33
N SER A 53 29.10 7.54 1.17
CA SER A 53 30.01 8.10 0.17
C SER A 53 30.37 9.58 0.40
N GLY A 54 29.80 10.21 1.41
CA GLY A 54 30.11 11.58 1.84
C GLY A 54 29.21 12.67 1.23
N ASP A 55 29.48 13.91 1.61
CA ASP A 55 28.60 15.07 1.41
C ASP A 55 28.17 15.30 -0.03
N LYS A 56 29.06 15.12 -1.00
CA LYS A 56 28.75 15.33 -2.41
C LYS A 56 27.74 14.32 -2.94
N ALA A 57 27.88 13.05 -2.56
CA ALA A 57 26.94 12.00 -2.96
C ALA A 57 25.59 12.17 -2.26
N TYR A 58 25.61 12.58 -0.99
CA TYR A 58 24.39 12.87 -0.24
C TYR A 58 23.64 14.08 -0.82
N ALA A 59 24.34 15.17 -1.16
CA ALA A 59 23.74 16.31 -1.85
C ALA A 59 23.06 15.90 -3.15
N THR A 60 23.72 15.08 -3.97
CA THR A 60 23.12 14.55 -5.21
C THR A 60 21.83 13.77 -4.94
N PHE A 61 21.78 12.95 -3.89
CA PHE A 61 20.56 12.23 -3.51
C PHE A 61 19.46 13.19 -3.10
N VAL A 62 19.78 14.20 -2.28
CA VAL A 62 18.82 15.20 -1.79
C VAL A 62 18.26 16.03 -2.94
N ASP A 63 19.11 16.51 -3.86
CA ASP A 63 18.73 17.36 -5.00
C ASP A 63 17.70 16.69 -5.93
N VAL A 64 17.72 15.34 -6.04
CA VAL A 64 16.71 14.61 -6.83
C VAL A 64 15.30 14.78 -6.27
N PHE A 65 15.13 14.92 -4.95
CA PHE A 65 13.85 14.93 -4.29
C PHE A 65 13.45 16.30 -3.69
N THR A 66 14.36 17.28 -3.73
CA THR A 66 14.14 18.61 -3.13
C THR A 66 14.19 19.72 -4.17
N ARG A 67 13.80 20.93 -3.76
CA ARG A 67 13.89 22.17 -4.51
C ARG A 67 15.06 22.99 -3.98
N ASP A 68 15.64 23.85 -4.80
CA ASP A 68 16.70 24.80 -4.39
C ASP A 68 16.21 25.76 -3.28
N THR A 69 14.90 26.01 -3.22
CA THR A 69 14.25 26.86 -2.21
C THR A 69 13.95 26.12 -0.89
N GLY A 70 14.33 24.84 -0.78
CA GLY A 70 13.98 23.96 0.33
C GLY A 70 12.64 23.23 0.14
N GLY A 71 12.45 22.16 0.89
CA GLY A 71 11.28 21.29 0.81
C GLY A 71 11.31 20.33 -0.38
N LEU A 72 10.31 19.44 -0.44
CA LEU A 72 10.24 18.42 -1.49
C LEU A 72 9.83 19.02 -2.83
N ASN A 73 10.41 18.52 -3.92
CA ASN A 73 9.92 18.74 -5.26
C ASN A 73 8.73 17.78 -5.58
N ILE A 74 8.15 17.87 -6.76
CA ILE A 74 7.01 17.02 -7.17
C ILE A 74 7.34 15.54 -7.07
N LEU A 75 8.53 15.14 -7.53
CA LEU A 75 8.99 13.75 -7.45
C LEU A 75 9.15 13.30 -5.99
N GLY A 76 9.74 14.16 -5.15
CA GLY A 76 9.88 13.92 -3.72
C GLY A 76 8.53 13.69 -3.03
N TYR A 77 7.52 14.52 -3.34
CA TYR A 77 6.17 14.31 -2.81
C TYR A 77 5.54 13.01 -3.30
N ILE A 78 5.62 12.71 -4.60
CA ILE A 78 5.06 11.46 -5.16
C ILE A 78 5.68 10.24 -4.45
N VAL A 79 7.00 10.21 -4.31
CA VAL A 79 7.72 9.11 -3.67
C VAL A 79 7.39 9.04 -2.18
N ALA A 80 7.51 10.14 -1.46
CA ALA A 80 7.34 10.16 -0.01
C ALA A 80 5.88 9.86 0.41
N VAL A 81 4.88 10.47 -0.24
CA VAL A 81 3.46 10.19 0.02
C VAL A 81 3.11 8.78 -0.43
N GLY A 82 3.60 8.35 -1.59
CA GLY A 82 3.36 7.00 -2.11
C GLY A 82 3.91 5.91 -1.19
N LEU A 83 5.13 6.04 -0.69
CA LEU A 83 5.73 5.10 0.27
C LEU A 83 5.01 5.13 1.62
N THR A 84 4.63 6.31 2.11
CA THR A 84 3.90 6.45 3.38
C THR A 84 2.52 5.78 3.29
N LEU A 85 1.77 6.03 2.22
CA LEU A 85 0.48 5.39 1.98
C LEU A 85 0.64 3.88 1.82
N SER A 86 1.67 3.43 1.09
CA SER A 86 1.95 2.00 0.92
C SER A 86 2.25 1.32 2.25
N LEU A 87 3.04 1.98 3.11
CA LEU A 87 3.37 1.48 4.45
C LEU A 87 2.10 1.31 5.30
N PHE A 88 1.28 2.35 5.41
CA PHE A 88 0.07 2.29 6.21
C PHE A 88 -0.96 1.31 5.64
N GLN A 89 -1.14 1.27 4.31
CA GLN A 89 -2.05 0.32 3.67
C GLN A 89 -1.59 -1.13 3.89
N HIS A 90 -0.31 -1.41 3.73
CA HIS A 90 0.25 -2.73 3.96
C HIS A 90 0.13 -3.15 5.42
N MET A 91 0.45 -2.26 6.34
CA MET A 91 0.33 -2.47 7.79
C MET A 91 -1.13 -2.75 8.20
N MET A 92 -2.07 -1.89 7.81
CA MET A 92 -3.49 -2.05 8.17
C MET A 92 -4.08 -3.33 7.60
N THR A 93 -3.70 -3.70 6.38
CA THR A 93 -4.13 -4.96 5.78
C THR A 93 -3.46 -6.16 6.44
N GLY A 94 -2.20 -6.05 6.84
CA GLY A 94 -1.49 -7.05 7.63
C GLY A 94 -2.18 -7.34 8.96
N ILE A 95 -2.57 -6.29 9.72
CA ILE A 95 -3.36 -6.42 10.96
C ILE A 95 -4.68 -7.15 10.67
N ARG A 96 -5.36 -6.81 9.57
CA ARG A 96 -6.58 -7.54 9.16
C ARG A 96 -6.32 -9.01 8.88
N HIS A 97 -5.18 -9.37 8.25
CA HIS A 97 -4.81 -10.77 8.04
C HIS A 97 -4.64 -11.50 9.36
N MET A 98 -3.96 -10.90 10.34
CA MET A 98 -3.81 -11.48 11.68
C MET A 98 -5.18 -11.73 12.35
N VAL A 99 -6.14 -10.81 12.18
CA VAL A 99 -7.51 -11.00 12.70
C VAL A 99 -8.22 -12.16 12.01
N LEU A 100 -8.04 -12.33 10.70
CA LEU A 100 -8.60 -13.47 9.97
C LEU A 100 -7.92 -14.79 10.37
N ASP A 101 -6.62 -14.79 10.62
CA ASP A 101 -5.85 -15.99 10.99
C ASP A 101 -6.30 -16.59 12.33
N ILE A 102 -6.79 -15.77 13.26
CA ILE A 102 -7.41 -16.26 14.51
C ILE A 102 -8.87 -16.69 14.35
N GLY A 103 -9.37 -16.77 13.11
CA GLY A 103 -10.74 -17.22 12.80
C GLY A 103 -11.83 -16.16 12.92
N ALA A 104 -11.48 -14.88 13.14
CA ALA A 104 -12.44 -13.80 13.28
C ALA A 104 -12.71 -13.06 11.96
N GLY A 105 -13.93 -12.54 11.77
CA GLY A 105 -14.25 -11.64 10.67
C GLY A 105 -14.51 -12.29 9.30
N TYR A 106 -14.71 -13.61 9.23
CA TYR A 106 -14.99 -14.33 7.98
C TYR A 106 -16.40 -14.13 7.44
N GLU A 107 -17.35 -13.70 8.28
CA GLU A 107 -18.69 -13.38 7.79
C GLU A 107 -18.61 -12.35 6.67
N LEU A 108 -19.33 -12.58 5.57
CA LEU A 108 -19.26 -11.76 4.36
C LEU A 108 -19.42 -10.24 4.65
N LYS A 109 -20.36 -9.86 5.52
CA LYS A 109 -20.60 -8.46 5.91
C LYS A 109 -19.41 -7.89 6.68
N ARG A 110 -18.92 -8.62 7.71
CA ARG A 110 -17.78 -8.21 8.54
C ARG A 110 -16.49 -8.14 7.72
N ASN A 111 -16.27 -9.12 6.84
CA ASN A 111 -15.12 -9.17 5.95
C ASN A 111 -15.08 -7.95 5.01
N LYS A 112 -16.24 -7.60 4.41
CA LYS A 112 -16.35 -6.41 3.56
C LYS A 112 -16.12 -5.12 4.35
N MET A 113 -16.71 -4.99 5.54
CA MET A 113 -16.50 -3.81 6.40
C MET A 113 -15.04 -3.68 6.85
N GLY A 114 -14.40 -4.78 7.26
CA GLY A 114 -12.99 -4.80 7.61
C GLY A 114 -12.08 -4.36 6.46
N ALA A 115 -12.38 -4.79 5.23
CA ALA A 115 -11.65 -4.35 4.05
C ALA A 115 -11.77 -2.83 3.80
N ILE A 116 -12.98 -2.28 3.94
CA ILE A 116 -13.19 -0.82 3.81
C ILE A 116 -12.48 -0.07 4.94
N ALA A 117 -12.59 -0.58 6.18
CA ALA A 117 -11.94 0.04 7.33
C ALA A 117 -10.42 0.13 7.19
N THR A 118 -9.75 -0.90 6.64
CA THR A 118 -8.29 -0.84 6.40
C THR A 118 -7.92 0.23 5.39
N MET A 119 -8.67 0.40 4.30
CA MET A 119 -8.42 1.44 3.30
C MET A 119 -8.65 2.84 3.86
N VAL A 120 -9.74 3.04 4.59
CA VAL A 120 -10.03 4.35 5.23
C VAL A 120 -8.97 4.68 6.27
N ALA A 121 -8.60 3.73 7.12
CA ALA A 121 -7.59 3.94 8.15
C ALA A 121 -6.21 4.26 7.56
N SER A 122 -5.79 3.59 6.48
CA SER A 122 -4.51 3.86 5.83
C SER A 122 -4.44 5.28 5.23
N VAL A 123 -5.52 5.72 4.58
CA VAL A 123 -5.61 7.09 4.05
C VAL A 123 -5.63 8.12 5.20
N ALA A 124 -6.43 7.88 6.24
CA ALA A 124 -6.49 8.77 7.40
C ALA A 124 -5.13 8.90 8.09
N LEU A 125 -4.42 7.79 8.32
CA LEU A 125 -3.07 7.80 8.91
C LEU A 125 -2.08 8.55 8.02
N THR A 126 -2.14 8.37 6.71
CA THR A 126 -1.30 9.11 5.75
C THR A 126 -1.56 10.61 5.85
N VAL A 127 -2.83 11.03 5.84
CA VAL A 127 -3.20 12.44 5.95
C VAL A 127 -2.72 13.03 7.27
N VAL A 128 -2.98 12.36 8.39
CA VAL A 128 -2.54 12.82 9.73
C VAL A 128 -1.01 12.95 9.79
N PHE A 129 -0.29 11.96 9.26
CA PHE A 129 1.17 12.01 9.20
C PHE A 129 1.67 13.23 8.42
N TRP A 130 1.12 13.49 7.22
CA TRP A 130 1.57 14.59 6.38
C TRP A 130 1.12 15.96 6.90
N LEU A 131 -0.03 16.07 7.56
CA LEU A 131 -0.42 17.29 8.27
C LEU A 131 0.56 17.59 9.42
N TYR A 132 0.93 16.57 10.19
CA TYR A 132 1.91 16.73 11.27
C TYR A 132 3.28 17.17 10.74
N MET A 133 3.75 16.59 9.63
CA MET A 133 5.01 16.98 8.99
C MET A 133 4.97 18.39 8.39
N GLY A 134 3.81 18.83 7.91
CA GLY A 134 3.64 20.17 7.33
C GLY A 134 3.53 21.32 8.35
N ILE A 135 3.22 20.99 9.62
CA ILE A 135 3.16 21.99 10.71
C ILE A 135 4.54 22.24 11.33
N LYS A 136 5.50 21.34 11.13
CA LYS A 136 6.89 21.48 11.61
C LYS A 136 7.79 22.19 10.61
#